data_be68a114bd00a80c04b199db5c5d03cf
#
_entry.id   be68a114bd00a80c04b199db5c5d03cf
#
_cell.length_a   1.000
_cell.length_b   1.000
_cell.length_c   1.000
_cell.angle_alpha   90.00
_cell.angle_beta   90.00
_cell.angle_gamma   90.00
#
_symmetry.space_group_name_H-M   'P 1'
#
loop_
_entity.id
_entity.type
_entity.pdbx_description
1 polymer ?
#
loop_
_entity_poly.entity_id
_entity_poly.type
_entity_poly.pdbx_seq_one_letter_code
_entity_poly.pdbx_strand_id
1 'polypeptide(L)'
;MAEWLKAHAWKACRTQVHAGSNPVLSAKNKTKMNNYNFSIKHREEFDVSSQRIWDIISEPSNLNHYHPFCKNNDIISWDGENHHDRLEYLNGVVIERKFVSWDKNNGYDLFIGRKNGRQSHVSWRIEHISENKSALTIKVHPWMINQGSKVLQFIPFQLFVKPQLKLYLKSVLRGLKWYTEHNKPTPRNHFGKLAWFS
;
A
#
# COMPACT_ATOMS: atom_id res chain seq x y z
N MET A 1 14.68 -47.31 -17.74
CA MET A 1 13.44 -46.54 -18.07
C MET A 1 13.09 -45.46 -17.05
N ALA A 2 13.52 -45.50 -15.80
CA ALA A 2 13.18 -44.50 -14.79
C ALA A 2 13.93 -43.15 -14.90
N GLU A 3 15.09 -43.11 -15.54
CA GLU A 3 15.90 -41.89 -15.69
C GLU A 3 15.40 -41.00 -16.86
N TRP A 4 14.78 -41.57 -17.87
CA TRP A 4 14.25 -40.86 -19.01
C TRP A 4 13.03 -40.00 -18.63
N LEU A 5 12.22 -40.45 -17.69
CA LEU A 5 11.06 -39.72 -17.16
C LEU A 5 11.47 -38.54 -16.27
N LYS A 6 12.60 -38.59 -15.58
CA LYS A 6 13.12 -37.47 -14.78
C LYS A 6 13.65 -36.32 -15.65
N ALA A 7 14.27 -36.63 -16.79
CA ALA A 7 14.81 -35.61 -17.70
C ALA A 7 13.72 -34.81 -18.44
N HIS A 8 12.52 -35.36 -18.65
CA HIS A 8 11.43 -34.67 -19.32
C HIS A 8 10.61 -33.83 -18.35
N ALA A 9 10.48 -34.22 -17.09
CA ALA A 9 9.84 -33.38 -16.05
C ALA A 9 10.63 -32.09 -15.78
N TRP A 10 11.97 -32.14 -15.88
CA TRP A 10 12.84 -30.96 -15.70
C TRP A 10 12.78 -29.98 -16.88
N LYS A 11 12.53 -30.42 -18.08
CA LYS A 11 12.38 -29.54 -19.25
C LYS A 11 11.02 -28.83 -19.27
N ALA A 12 9.96 -29.44 -18.76
CA ALA A 12 8.64 -28.79 -18.62
C ALA A 12 8.63 -27.69 -17.55
N CYS A 13 9.48 -27.78 -16.52
CA CYS A 13 9.58 -26.78 -15.45
C CYS A 13 10.43 -25.54 -15.82
N ARG A 14 11.26 -25.63 -16.89
CA ARG A 14 12.12 -24.51 -17.32
C ARG A 14 11.49 -23.54 -18.29
N THR A 15 10.31 -23.83 -18.85
CA THR A 15 9.61 -22.97 -19.81
C THR A 15 8.48 -22.13 -19.20
N GLN A 16 8.32 -22.13 -17.88
CA GLN A 16 7.30 -21.30 -17.19
C GLN A 16 7.87 -20.18 -16.31
N VAL A 17 9.09 -19.79 -16.52
CA VAL A 17 9.69 -18.64 -15.77
C VAL A 17 9.79 -17.44 -16.71
N HIS A 18 8.68 -16.97 -17.24
CA HIS A 18 8.42 -15.60 -17.75
C HIS A 18 6.96 -15.49 -18.18
N ALA A 19 6.03 -15.77 -17.26
CA ALA A 19 4.67 -15.29 -17.43
C ALA A 19 4.54 -14.08 -16.50
N GLY A 20 4.73 -12.92 -17.07
CA GLY A 20 4.33 -11.67 -16.45
C GLY A 20 2.89 -11.76 -15.95
N SER A 21 2.60 -11.03 -14.88
CA SER A 21 1.32 -10.78 -14.22
C SER A 21 0.13 -11.38 -14.95
N ASN A 22 -0.51 -12.38 -14.34
CA ASN A 22 -1.67 -13.11 -14.85
C ASN A 22 -2.69 -12.11 -15.46
N PRO A 23 -2.91 -12.08 -16.79
CA PRO A 23 -3.71 -11.05 -17.44
C PRO A 23 -5.16 -11.03 -16.95
N VAL A 24 -5.68 -12.14 -16.44
CA VAL A 24 -7.03 -12.25 -15.86
C VAL A 24 -7.14 -11.51 -14.52
N LEU A 25 -6.13 -11.58 -13.65
CA LEU A 25 -6.09 -10.84 -12.40
C LEU A 25 -5.92 -9.33 -12.64
N SER A 26 -5.09 -8.97 -13.62
CA SER A 26 -4.89 -7.56 -14.02
C SER A 26 -6.17 -6.96 -14.62
N ALA A 27 -6.92 -7.71 -15.45
CA ALA A 27 -8.19 -7.25 -16.03
C ALA A 27 -9.27 -7.06 -14.95
N LYS A 28 -9.43 -8.01 -14.01
CA LYS A 28 -10.38 -7.89 -12.89
C LYS A 28 -10.03 -6.71 -11.99
N ASN A 29 -8.75 -6.46 -11.72
CA ASN A 29 -8.30 -5.33 -10.93
C ASN A 29 -8.51 -4.00 -11.66
N LYS A 30 -8.26 -3.90 -12.97
CA LYS A 30 -8.58 -2.73 -13.80
C LYS A 30 -10.07 -2.42 -13.78
N THR A 31 -10.93 -3.42 -13.93
CA THR A 31 -12.39 -3.22 -13.89
C THR A 31 -12.86 -2.72 -12.53
N LYS A 32 -12.26 -3.22 -11.43
CA LYS A 32 -12.56 -2.73 -10.08
C LYS A 32 -12.06 -1.29 -9.83
N MET A 33 -10.94 -0.90 -10.45
CA MET A 33 -10.38 0.46 -10.37
C MET A 33 -11.22 1.51 -11.12
N ASN A 34 -11.87 1.14 -12.22
CA ASN A 34 -12.65 2.08 -13.05
C ASN A 34 -13.88 2.67 -12.32
N ASN A 35 -14.26 2.12 -11.16
CA ASN A 35 -15.39 2.60 -10.37
C ASN A 35 -15.03 3.67 -9.33
N TYR A 36 -13.75 4.06 -9.20
CA TYR A 36 -13.32 5.07 -8.24
C TYR A 36 -13.27 6.47 -8.86
N ASN A 37 -14.23 7.33 -8.48
CA ASN A 37 -14.37 8.68 -9.03
C ASN A 37 -13.51 9.73 -8.29
N PHE A 38 -13.27 9.52 -7.00
CA PHE A 38 -12.56 10.44 -6.14
C PHE A 38 -11.26 9.83 -5.63
N SER A 39 -10.23 10.65 -5.54
CA SER A 39 -8.97 10.24 -4.94
C SER A 39 -8.33 11.37 -4.15
N ILE A 40 -7.53 10.99 -3.17
CA ILE A 40 -6.66 11.90 -2.43
C ILE A 40 -5.23 11.42 -2.62
N LYS A 41 -4.31 12.34 -2.82
CA LYS A 41 -2.88 12.04 -2.89
C LYS A 41 -2.08 12.96 -1.99
N HIS A 42 -0.97 12.45 -1.47
CA HIS A 42 0.07 13.23 -0.82
C HIS A 42 1.43 12.74 -1.32
N ARG A 43 2.34 13.67 -1.57
CA ARG A 43 3.74 13.43 -1.97
C ARG A 43 4.64 14.05 -0.92
N GLU A 44 5.67 13.34 -0.51
CA GLU A 44 6.70 13.79 0.42
C GLU A 44 8.08 13.50 -0.17
N GLU A 45 9.05 14.37 0.08
CA GLU A 45 10.44 14.19 -0.31
C GLU A 45 11.29 13.70 0.86
N PHE A 46 12.25 12.84 0.55
CA PHE A 46 13.11 12.16 1.50
C PHE A 46 14.57 12.38 1.10
N ASP A 47 15.43 12.67 2.06
CA ASP A 47 16.87 12.82 1.87
C ASP A 47 17.58 11.45 1.99
N VAL A 48 17.00 10.45 1.32
CA VAL A 48 17.53 9.10 1.18
C VAL A 48 17.23 8.59 -0.24
N SER A 49 17.97 7.57 -0.69
CA SER A 49 17.79 6.96 -1.99
C SER A 49 16.41 6.31 -2.16
N SER A 50 15.94 6.18 -3.39
CA SER A 50 14.72 5.44 -3.73
C SER A 50 14.78 3.97 -3.29
N GLN A 51 15.96 3.35 -3.36
CA GLN A 51 16.18 1.99 -2.86
C GLN A 51 15.92 1.91 -1.35
N ARG A 52 16.42 2.88 -0.56
CA ARG A 52 16.16 2.89 0.89
C ARG A 52 14.69 3.01 1.23
N ILE A 53 13.94 3.84 0.48
CA ILE A 53 12.48 3.93 0.65
C ILE A 53 11.82 2.59 0.31
N TRP A 54 12.23 1.95 -0.79
CA TRP A 54 11.71 0.63 -1.17
C TRP A 54 11.94 -0.40 -0.09
N ASP A 55 13.17 -0.51 0.43
CA ASP A 55 13.53 -1.48 1.47
C ASP A 55 12.63 -1.35 2.69
N ILE A 56 12.35 -0.12 3.12
CA ILE A 56 11.49 0.13 4.28
C ILE A 56 10.03 -0.23 3.98
N ILE A 57 9.46 0.23 2.85
CA ILE A 57 8.03 0.05 2.59
C ILE A 57 7.67 -1.35 2.11
N SER A 58 8.66 -2.13 1.65
CA SER A 58 8.49 -3.52 1.21
C SER A 58 8.77 -4.55 2.30
N GLU A 59 9.27 -4.13 3.45
CA GLU A 59 9.53 -5.01 4.58
C GLU A 59 8.22 -5.53 5.19
N PRO A 60 8.16 -6.82 5.60
CA PRO A 60 7.04 -7.35 6.37
C PRO A 60 6.79 -6.56 7.66
N SER A 61 5.52 -6.33 8.03
CA SER A 61 5.15 -5.59 9.24
C SER A 61 5.70 -4.16 9.33
N ASN A 62 6.03 -3.55 8.20
CA ASN A 62 6.72 -2.27 8.08
C ASN A 62 5.99 -1.10 8.77
N LEU A 63 4.65 -1.15 8.86
CA LEU A 63 3.89 -0.07 9.50
C LEU A 63 4.18 0.08 11.00
N ASN A 64 4.68 -0.96 11.66
CA ASN A 64 5.10 -0.87 13.06
C ASN A 64 6.26 0.11 13.27
N HIS A 65 7.05 0.37 12.21
CA HIS A 65 8.22 1.23 12.30
C HIS A 65 7.90 2.71 12.08
N TYR A 66 6.99 3.03 11.15
CA TYR A 66 6.84 4.42 10.74
C TYR A 66 5.40 4.96 10.76
N HIS A 67 4.39 4.12 10.96
CA HIS A 67 3.00 4.58 10.85
C HIS A 67 2.48 5.11 12.21
N PRO A 68 2.26 6.43 12.37
CA PRO A 68 2.00 7.04 13.68
C PRO A 68 0.66 6.64 14.32
N PHE A 69 -0.24 6.03 13.56
CA PHE A 69 -1.53 5.53 14.04
C PHE A 69 -1.59 4.00 14.08
N CYS A 70 -0.49 3.31 13.81
CA CYS A 70 -0.41 1.86 13.89
C CYS A 70 -0.29 1.43 15.36
N LYS A 71 -1.21 0.59 15.81
CA LYS A 71 -1.08 -0.13 17.07
C LYS A 71 -0.32 -1.43 16.85
N ASN A 72 -0.67 -2.16 15.79
CA ASN A 72 -0.01 -3.40 15.38
C ASN A 72 -0.19 -3.65 13.87
N ASN A 73 0.83 -4.20 13.22
CA ASN A 73 0.80 -4.65 11.83
C ASN A 73 1.32 -6.09 11.78
N ASP A 74 0.40 -7.04 11.56
CA ASP A 74 0.68 -8.47 11.52
C ASP A 74 0.64 -9.01 10.10
N ILE A 75 1.53 -9.94 9.79
CA ILE A 75 1.55 -10.66 8.53
C ILE A 75 0.44 -11.72 8.53
N ILE A 76 -0.31 -11.81 7.42
CA ILE A 76 -1.22 -12.93 7.11
C ILE A 76 -0.51 -13.88 6.15
N SER A 77 0.09 -13.35 5.06
CA SER A 77 0.97 -14.06 4.15
C SER A 77 1.98 -13.09 3.53
N TRP A 78 3.21 -13.53 3.33
CA TRP A 78 4.27 -12.70 2.75
C TRP A 78 5.26 -13.59 2.00
N ASP A 79 4.78 -14.22 0.93
CA ASP A 79 5.52 -15.17 0.12
C ASP A 79 5.29 -14.91 -1.38
N GLY A 80 6.36 -14.91 -2.14
CA GLY A 80 6.34 -14.72 -3.59
C GLY A 80 5.58 -13.45 -4.01
N GLU A 81 4.46 -13.62 -4.73
CA GLU A 81 3.60 -12.52 -5.19
C GLU A 81 2.40 -12.25 -4.24
N ASN A 82 2.25 -13.03 -3.17
CA ASN A 82 1.09 -12.98 -2.29
C ASN A 82 1.41 -12.25 -1.00
N HIS A 83 1.34 -10.91 -1.03
CA HIS A 83 1.54 -10.08 0.14
C HIS A 83 0.18 -9.71 0.72
N HIS A 84 -0.04 -10.05 1.99
CA HIS A 84 -1.27 -9.79 2.72
C HIS A 84 -0.97 -9.60 4.19
N ASP A 85 -1.39 -8.50 4.77
CA ASP A 85 -1.22 -8.20 6.17
C ASP A 85 -2.47 -7.56 6.79
N ARG A 86 -2.41 -7.38 8.10
CA ARG A 86 -3.46 -6.80 8.92
C ARG A 86 -2.88 -5.61 9.68
N LEU A 87 -3.59 -4.48 9.63
CA LEU A 87 -3.29 -3.28 10.38
C LEU A 87 -4.37 -3.06 11.44
N GLU A 88 -3.96 -2.96 12.69
CA GLU A 88 -4.77 -2.47 13.81
C GLU A 88 -4.40 -1.00 14.09
N TYR A 89 -5.37 -0.12 14.02
CA TYR A 89 -5.20 1.29 14.39
C TYR A 89 -5.26 1.49 15.91
N LEU A 90 -4.80 2.65 16.40
CA LEU A 90 -4.79 2.97 17.83
C LEU A 90 -6.20 3.00 18.44
N ASN A 91 -7.23 3.33 17.66
CA ASN A 91 -8.64 3.29 18.07
C ASN A 91 -9.25 1.88 18.03
N GLY A 92 -8.47 0.84 17.78
CA GLY A 92 -8.90 -0.56 17.75
C GLY A 92 -9.54 -1.01 16.42
N VAL A 93 -9.68 -0.14 15.43
CA VAL A 93 -10.17 -0.54 14.10
C VAL A 93 -9.14 -1.42 13.41
N VAL A 94 -9.59 -2.60 12.97
CA VAL A 94 -8.76 -3.58 12.26
C VAL A 94 -9.15 -3.62 10.79
N ILE A 95 -8.15 -3.56 9.92
CA ILE A 95 -8.29 -3.64 8.47
C ILE A 95 -7.23 -4.57 7.88
N GLU A 96 -7.52 -5.15 6.73
CA GLU A 96 -6.59 -5.96 5.96
C GLU A 96 -6.05 -5.16 4.78
N ARG A 97 -4.75 -5.36 4.45
CA ARG A 97 -4.09 -4.81 3.27
C ARG A 97 -3.72 -5.97 2.35
N LYS A 98 -4.36 -6.06 1.21
CA LYS A 98 -4.11 -7.08 0.18
C LYS A 98 -3.41 -6.44 -1.01
N PHE A 99 -2.16 -6.78 -1.23
CA PHE A 99 -1.37 -6.26 -2.34
C PHE A 99 -1.81 -6.95 -3.64
N VAL A 100 -1.92 -6.17 -4.70
CA VAL A 100 -2.42 -6.63 -6.01
C VAL A 100 -1.47 -6.28 -7.17
N SER A 101 -0.49 -5.44 -6.90
CA SER A 101 0.62 -5.15 -7.79
C SER A 101 1.85 -4.89 -6.93
N TRP A 102 2.98 -5.44 -7.35
CA TRP A 102 4.25 -5.31 -6.66
C TRP A 102 5.33 -5.04 -7.69
N ASP A 103 5.76 -3.78 -7.78
CA ASP A 103 6.77 -3.32 -8.73
C ASP A 103 8.02 -2.92 -7.95
N LYS A 104 9.00 -3.83 -7.93
CA LYS A 104 10.24 -3.68 -7.16
C LYS A 104 10.90 -2.35 -7.46
N ASN A 105 11.25 -1.60 -6.42
CA ASN A 105 11.88 -0.28 -6.42
C ASN A 105 10.99 0.88 -6.93
N ASN A 106 9.80 0.59 -7.49
CA ASN A 106 8.89 1.61 -8.03
C ASN A 106 7.63 1.79 -7.17
N GLY A 107 7.21 0.73 -6.45
CA GLY A 107 6.06 0.80 -5.56
C GLY A 107 5.09 -0.37 -5.70
N TYR A 108 3.86 -0.19 -5.22
CA TYR A 108 2.84 -1.23 -5.22
C TYR A 108 1.43 -0.66 -5.21
N ASP A 109 0.46 -1.50 -5.55
CA ASP A 109 -0.97 -1.25 -5.38
C ASP A 109 -1.57 -2.25 -4.41
N LEU A 110 -2.51 -1.80 -3.60
CA LEU A 110 -3.19 -2.66 -2.65
C LEU A 110 -4.66 -2.27 -2.46
N PHE A 111 -5.46 -3.22 -2.03
CA PHE A 111 -6.78 -2.97 -1.48
C PHE A 111 -6.72 -2.99 0.04
N ILE A 112 -7.40 -2.02 0.67
CA ILE A 112 -7.44 -1.86 2.11
C ILE A 112 -8.88 -1.75 2.59
N GLY A 113 -9.25 -2.52 3.62
CA GLY A 113 -10.60 -2.51 4.18
C GLY A 113 -10.81 -3.60 5.22
N ARG A 114 -12.03 -3.71 5.73
CA ARG A 114 -12.41 -4.80 6.64
C ARG A 114 -12.44 -6.14 5.90
N LYS A 115 -12.12 -7.22 6.60
CA LYS A 115 -12.27 -8.58 6.08
C LYS A 115 -13.66 -8.77 5.48
N ASN A 116 -13.74 -9.27 4.23
CA ASN A 116 -14.98 -9.45 3.49
C ASN A 116 -15.86 -8.19 3.33
N GLY A 117 -15.31 -7.01 3.63
CA GLY A 117 -15.99 -5.73 3.52
C GLY A 117 -15.64 -4.96 2.24
N ARG A 118 -16.14 -3.73 2.17
CA ARG A 118 -15.79 -2.79 1.11
C ARG A 118 -14.34 -2.34 1.26
N GLN A 119 -13.66 -2.14 0.15
CA GLN A 119 -12.23 -1.87 0.12
C GLN A 119 -11.93 -0.58 -0.63
N SER A 120 -10.99 0.18 -0.11
CA SER A 120 -10.35 1.31 -0.79
C SER A 120 -9.17 0.81 -1.61
N HIS A 121 -8.91 1.42 -2.75
CA HIS A 121 -7.70 1.18 -3.52
C HIS A 121 -6.63 2.19 -3.13
N VAL A 122 -5.41 1.73 -2.94
CA VAL A 122 -4.26 2.55 -2.55
C VAL A 122 -3.07 2.22 -3.45
N SER A 123 -2.43 3.27 -3.96
CA SER A 123 -1.21 3.18 -4.76
C SER A 123 -0.07 3.88 -4.03
N TRP A 124 1.09 3.25 -4.00
CA TRP A 124 2.35 3.81 -3.53
C TRP A 124 3.31 3.89 -4.71
N ARG A 125 3.90 5.05 -4.95
CA ARG A 125 4.84 5.25 -6.07
C ARG A 125 6.06 5.99 -5.59
N ILE A 126 7.23 5.39 -5.80
CA ILE A 126 8.55 5.97 -5.53
C ILE A 126 9.00 6.72 -6.76
N GLU A 127 9.60 7.86 -6.54
CA GLU A 127 10.24 8.69 -7.56
C GLU A 127 11.71 8.89 -7.19
N HIS A 128 12.60 8.54 -8.09
CA HIS A 128 14.02 8.83 -7.94
C HIS A 128 14.25 10.29 -8.30
N ILE A 129 14.93 11.05 -7.43
CA ILE A 129 15.27 12.45 -7.66
C ILE A 129 16.79 12.57 -7.90
N SER A 130 17.59 12.00 -7.00
CA SER A 130 19.04 11.90 -7.11
C SER A 130 19.54 10.73 -6.28
N GLU A 131 20.84 10.48 -6.27
CA GLU A 131 21.47 9.37 -5.53
C GLU A 131 20.99 9.29 -4.07
N ASN A 132 20.93 10.43 -3.37
CA ASN A 132 20.55 10.53 -1.95
C ASN A 132 19.21 11.26 -1.75
N LYS A 133 18.37 11.35 -2.79
CA LYS A 133 17.09 12.03 -2.70
C LYS A 133 16.03 11.30 -3.50
N SER A 134 14.87 11.10 -2.87
CA SER A 134 13.72 10.43 -3.47
C SER A 134 12.41 11.12 -3.06
N ALA A 135 11.32 10.74 -3.68
CA ALA A 135 9.98 11.10 -3.21
C ALA A 135 9.07 9.88 -3.22
N LEU A 136 8.09 9.91 -2.35
CA LEU A 136 7.04 8.89 -2.27
C LEU A 136 5.68 9.55 -2.36
N THR A 137 4.85 9.06 -3.25
CA THR A 137 3.46 9.47 -3.41
C THR A 137 2.53 8.35 -2.97
N ILE A 138 1.64 8.62 -2.03
CA ILE A 138 0.51 7.76 -1.70
C ILE A 138 -0.75 8.35 -2.30
N LYS A 139 -1.52 7.55 -3.05
CA LYS A 139 -2.82 7.91 -3.61
C LYS A 139 -3.86 6.92 -3.12
N VAL A 140 -4.93 7.44 -2.52
CA VAL A 140 -6.05 6.65 -1.98
C VAL A 140 -7.32 6.97 -2.74
N HIS A 141 -8.03 5.93 -3.15
CA HIS A 141 -9.39 5.96 -3.66
C HIS A 141 -10.32 5.36 -2.60
N PRO A 142 -10.93 6.19 -1.72
CA PRO A 142 -11.73 5.68 -0.61
C PRO A 142 -13.05 5.08 -1.11
N TRP A 143 -13.40 3.90 -0.58
CA TRP A 143 -14.62 3.21 -0.99
C TRP A 143 -15.89 3.98 -0.64
N MET A 144 -15.89 4.69 0.54
CA MET A 144 -17.12 5.30 1.10
C MET A 144 -17.76 6.34 0.18
N ILE A 145 -16.97 6.97 -0.68
CA ILE A 145 -17.45 8.04 -1.59
C ILE A 145 -17.30 7.67 -3.05
N ASN A 146 -16.92 6.45 -3.35
CA ASN A 146 -16.79 5.98 -4.73
C ASN A 146 -17.94 5.04 -5.13
N GLN A 147 -19.07 5.09 -4.40
CA GLN A 147 -20.27 4.30 -4.69
C GLN A 147 -21.49 5.19 -4.68
N GLY A 148 -22.13 5.37 -5.85
CA GLY A 148 -23.34 6.18 -6.03
C GLY A 148 -23.12 7.42 -6.88
N SER A 149 -24.06 8.39 -6.81
CA SER A 149 -24.01 9.62 -7.61
C SER A 149 -22.82 10.49 -7.28
N LYS A 150 -22.00 10.82 -8.29
CA LYS A 150 -20.84 11.73 -8.15
C LYS A 150 -21.21 13.09 -7.60
N VAL A 151 -22.37 13.61 -8.02
CA VAL A 151 -22.85 14.96 -7.65
C VAL A 151 -23.19 15.00 -6.16
N LEU A 152 -23.94 14.01 -5.66
CA LEU A 152 -24.34 13.95 -4.25
C LEU A 152 -23.15 13.70 -3.30
N GLN A 153 -22.10 13.04 -3.77
CA GLN A 153 -20.94 12.71 -2.97
C GLN A 153 -19.84 13.78 -3.01
N PHE A 154 -19.91 14.72 -3.94
CA PHE A 154 -18.90 15.76 -4.10
C PHE A 154 -18.74 16.63 -2.86
N ILE A 155 -19.84 17.16 -2.31
CA ILE A 155 -19.80 18.05 -1.14
C ILE A 155 -19.28 17.34 0.11
N PRO A 156 -19.82 16.18 0.53
CA PRO A 156 -19.25 15.41 1.66
C PRO A 156 -17.79 15.03 1.47
N PHE A 157 -17.39 14.70 0.24
CA PHE A 157 -16.00 14.42 -0.06
C PHE A 157 -15.09 15.61 0.20
N GLN A 158 -15.42 16.78 -0.36
CA GLN A 158 -14.56 17.97 -0.27
C GLN A 158 -14.48 18.51 1.16
N LEU A 159 -15.59 18.50 1.92
CA LEU A 159 -15.67 19.13 3.23
C LEU A 159 -15.20 18.21 4.38
N PHE A 160 -15.46 16.90 4.28
CA PHE A 160 -15.20 15.98 5.41
C PHE A 160 -14.13 14.94 5.11
N VAL A 161 -14.25 14.21 4.01
CA VAL A 161 -13.36 13.05 3.76
C VAL A 161 -11.97 13.48 3.32
N LYS A 162 -11.90 14.40 2.37
CA LYS A 162 -10.64 14.88 1.77
C LYS A 162 -9.70 15.54 2.80
N PRO A 163 -10.14 16.47 3.67
CA PRO A 163 -9.27 17.05 4.67
C PRO A 163 -8.69 16.02 5.64
N GLN A 164 -9.55 15.11 6.16
CA GLN A 164 -9.15 14.06 7.10
C GLN A 164 -8.12 13.11 6.48
N LEU A 165 -8.39 12.60 5.28
CA LEU A 165 -7.48 11.71 4.60
C LEU A 165 -6.20 12.42 4.14
N LYS A 166 -6.25 13.70 3.80
CA LYS A 166 -5.05 14.48 3.47
C LYS A 166 -4.13 14.61 4.68
N LEU A 167 -4.69 14.93 5.86
CA LEU A 167 -3.93 14.98 7.12
C LEU A 167 -3.37 13.60 7.49
N TYR A 168 -4.17 12.55 7.33
CA TYR A 168 -3.72 11.18 7.55
C TYR A 168 -2.53 10.81 6.68
N LEU A 169 -2.62 10.99 5.36
CA LEU A 169 -1.53 10.67 4.43
C LEU A 169 -0.27 11.47 4.72
N LYS A 170 -0.44 12.78 5.04
CA LYS A 170 0.66 13.64 5.45
C LYS A 170 1.34 13.10 6.71
N SER A 171 0.57 12.69 7.72
CA SER A 171 1.13 12.15 8.96
C SER A 171 1.86 10.82 8.74
N VAL A 172 1.33 9.93 7.88
CA VAL A 172 1.97 8.66 7.53
C VAL A 172 3.32 8.89 6.84
N LEU A 173 3.37 9.76 5.83
CA LEU A 173 4.62 10.05 5.10
C LEU A 173 5.64 10.81 5.97
N ARG A 174 5.18 11.73 6.84
CA ARG A 174 6.05 12.35 7.85
C ARG A 174 6.58 11.35 8.86
N GLY A 175 5.79 10.33 9.22
CA GLY A 175 6.26 9.22 10.05
C GLY A 175 7.37 8.42 9.39
N LEU A 176 7.20 8.11 8.11
CA LEU A 176 8.26 7.46 7.33
C LEU A 176 9.52 8.34 7.25
N LYS A 177 9.35 9.66 7.03
CA LYS A 177 10.48 10.61 6.99
C LYS A 177 11.20 10.63 8.34
N TRP A 178 10.46 10.75 9.43
CA TRP A 178 11.02 10.70 10.78
C TRP A 178 11.81 9.39 11.02
N TYR A 179 11.26 8.25 10.58
CA TYR A 179 11.95 6.95 10.68
C TYR A 179 13.26 6.91 9.87
N THR A 180 13.27 7.46 8.64
CA THR A 180 14.50 7.53 7.83
C THR A 180 15.59 8.41 8.45
N GLU A 181 15.19 9.48 9.15
CA GLU A 181 16.10 10.43 9.79
C GLU A 181 16.67 9.92 11.12
N HIS A 182 15.86 9.19 11.91
CA HIS A 182 16.22 8.82 13.28
C HIS A 182 16.56 7.34 13.46
N ASN A 183 16.21 6.49 12.48
CA ASN A 183 16.33 5.03 12.54
C ASN A 183 15.71 4.41 13.83
N LYS A 184 14.60 4.98 14.29
CA LYS A 184 13.82 4.57 15.46
C LYS A 184 12.34 4.57 15.10
N PRO A 185 11.51 3.69 15.70
CA PRO A 185 10.07 3.70 15.43
C PRO A 185 9.44 5.07 15.72
N THR A 186 8.60 5.52 14.78
CA THR A 186 7.88 6.80 14.95
C THR A 186 6.93 6.71 16.15
N PRO A 187 6.98 7.66 17.10
CA PRO A 187 6.09 7.65 18.25
C PRO A 187 4.62 7.72 17.82
N ARG A 188 3.75 7.04 18.58
CA ARG A 188 2.31 7.05 18.34
C ARG A 188 1.74 8.46 18.44
N ASN A 189 0.87 8.84 17.51
CA ASN A 189 0.28 10.18 17.43
C ASN A 189 1.29 11.33 17.35
N HIS A 190 2.52 11.10 16.91
CA HIS A 190 3.62 12.09 16.90
C HIS A 190 3.24 13.41 16.21
N PHE A 191 2.40 13.35 15.17
CA PHE A 191 1.95 14.55 14.42
C PHE A 191 0.51 14.98 14.76
N GLY A 192 0.04 14.61 15.96
CA GLY A 192 -1.31 14.88 16.44
C GLY A 192 -2.25 13.69 16.27
N LYS A 193 -3.36 13.72 17.01
CA LYS A 193 -4.41 12.71 16.96
C LYS A 193 -5.36 12.98 15.81
N LEU A 194 -5.84 11.91 15.18
CA LEU A 194 -6.91 11.96 14.17
C LEU A 194 -8.03 11.01 14.59
N ALA A 195 -9.22 11.54 14.83
CA ALA A 195 -10.36 10.81 15.39
C ALA A 195 -10.69 9.48 14.68
N TRP A 196 -10.38 9.38 13.39
CA TRP A 196 -10.65 8.15 12.61
C TRP A 196 -9.61 7.06 12.82
N PHE A 197 -8.44 7.36 13.42
CA PHE A 197 -7.28 6.46 13.45
C PHE A 197 -6.59 6.38 14.81
N SER A 198 -6.92 7.31 15.75
CA SER A 198 -6.26 7.42 17.07
C SER A 198 -7.14 6.92 18.20
#